data_eefeccb5653bbe3f65d2032c365218c4
#
_entry.id   eefeccb5653bbe3f65d2032c365218c4
#
_cell.length_a   1.000
_cell.length_b   1.000
_cell.length_c   1.000
_cell.angle_alpha   90.00
_cell.angle_beta   90.00
_cell.angle_gamma   90.00
#
_symmetry.space_group_name_H-M   'P 1'
#
loop_
_entity.id
_entity.type
_entity.pdbx_description
1 polymer ?
#
loop_
_entity_poly.entity_id
_entity_poly.type
_entity_poly.pdbx_seq_one_letter_code
_entity_poly.pdbx_strand_id
1 'polypeptide(L)'
;VYQGIKESFIEDVNLGIIADKIREKYIECIHRKPSAPEFNSWKNSMQYMRGVLDDNEIPNNMGVAIEYNIPPTGCRIDFMMSGYSKNDSHEAVIVELKQWDECTEVDKVDGVYKVNTYTGGALRDVNHPSYQAMTYANLIKDYNANVEDKKINIRPCAFLHNYYFTDDDPLLKEQYQEYIKEAPLFAHSDVLKLREFIKRYITILNRYVLVKGWR
;
A
#
# COMPACT_ATOMS: atom_id res chain seq x y z
N VAL A 1 -9.17 1.79 -8.32
CA VAL A 1 -8.98 1.88 -9.78
C VAL A 1 -8.78 0.50 -10.37
N TYR A 2 -7.61 -0.15 -10.25
CA TYR A 2 -7.44 -1.57 -10.66
C TYR A 2 -7.97 -2.51 -9.59
N GLN A 3 -8.64 -3.60 -10.01
CA GLN A 3 -9.13 -4.65 -9.14
C GLN A 3 -8.98 -6.01 -9.82
N GLY A 4 -8.44 -6.99 -9.09
CA GLY A 4 -8.20 -8.34 -9.56
C GLY A 4 -7.87 -9.29 -8.42
N ILE A 5 -7.31 -10.45 -8.76
CA ILE A 5 -6.72 -11.37 -7.80
C ILE A 5 -5.19 -11.40 -7.97
N LYS A 6 -4.47 -11.94 -7.00
CA LYS A 6 -3.00 -12.05 -7.05
C LYS A 6 -2.51 -12.68 -8.35
N GLU A 7 -3.13 -13.77 -8.79
CA GLU A 7 -2.73 -14.49 -10.02
C GLU A 7 -2.79 -13.57 -11.24
N SER A 8 -3.91 -12.88 -11.46
CA SER A 8 -4.05 -11.95 -12.58
C SER A 8 -3.14 -10.73 -12.46
N PHE A 9 -2.90 -10.24 -11.24
CA PHE A 9 -1.96 -9.15 -11.00
C PHE A 9 -0.53 -9.54 -11.41
N ILE A 10 -0.06 -10.72 -10.99
CA ILE A 10 1.28 -11.22 -11.33
C ILE A 10 1.41 -11.40 -12.85
N GLU A 11 0.39 -11.98 -13.51
CA GLU A 11 0.36 -12.12 -14.96
C GLU A 11 0.45 -10.77 -15.67
N ASP A 12 -0.35 -9.78 -15.26
CA ASP A 12 -0.37 -8.44 -15.85
C ASP A 12 0.96 -7.70 -15.69
N VAL A 13 1.65 -7.92 -14.56
CA VAL A 13 3.00 -7.37 -14.34
C VAL A 13 4.02 -8.08 -15.23
N ASN A 14 3.98 -9.41 -15.33
CA ASN A 14 4.90 -10.20 -16.16
C ASN A 14 4.74 -9.88 -17.66
N LEU A 15 3.53 -9.60 -18.12
CA LEU A 15 3.24 -9.16 -19.48
C LEU A 15 3.58 -7.67 -19.73
N GLY A 16 3.93 -6.91 -18.68
CA GLY A 16 4.26 -5.49 -18.77
C GLY A 16 3.05 -4.57 -19.02
N ILE A 17 1.82 -5.07 -18.85
CA ILE A 17 0.57 -4.33 -19.16
C ILE A 17 -0.12 -3.73 -17.94
N ILE A 18 0.37 -4.00 -16.72
CA ILE A 18 -0.27 -3.55 -15.48
C ILE A 18 -0.47 -2.03 -15.42
N ALA A 19 0.54 -1.24 -15.78
CA ALA A 19 0.46 0.23 -15.72
C ALA A 19 -0.57 0.77 -16.73
N ASP A 20 -0.69 0.15 -17.89
CA ASP A 20 -1.69 0.51 -18.91
C ASP A 20 -3.11 0.18 -18.41
N LYS A 21 -3.31 -0.98 -17.80
CA LYS A 21 -4.61 -1.35 -17.17
C LYS A 21 -5.00 -0.40 -16.05
N ILE A 22 -4.04 -0.01 -15.18
CA ILE A 22 -4.27 1.00 -14.14
C ILE A 22 -4.67 2.33 -14.79
N ARG A 23 -3.94 2.78 -15.83
CA ARG A 23 -4.22 4.03 -16.54
C ARG A 23 -5.62 4.07 -17.15
N GLU A 24 -6.03 2.99 -17.82
CA GLU A 24 -7.37 2.88 -18.41
C GLU A 24 -8.45 3.03 -17.32
N LYS A 25 -8.35 2.26 -16.25
CA LYS A 25 -9.29 2.34 -15.12
C LYS A 25 -9.25 3.67 -14.38
N TYR A 26 -8.07 4.27 -14.27
CA TYR A 26 -7.91 5.61 -13.69
C TYR A 26 -8.68 6.65 -14.49
N ILE A 27 -8.56 6.63 -15.84
CA ILE A 27 -9.29 7.55 -16.72
C ILE A 27 -10.80 7.33 -16.61
N GLU A 28 -11.25 6.06 -16.59
CA GLU A 28 -12.67 5.72 -16.43
C GLU A 28 -13.25 6.22 -15.09
N CYS A 29 -12.51 6.09 -13.99
CA CYS A 29 -13.00 6.41 -12.64
C CYS A 29 -12.82 7.87 -12.26
N ILE A 30 -11.71 8.49 -12.65
CA ILE A 30 -11.29 9.84 -12.22
C ILE A 30 -11.57 10.89 -13.30
N HIS A 31 -11.88 10.44 -14.54
CA HIS A 31 -12.14 11.32 -15.70
C HIS A 31 -10.99 12.28 -16.03
N ARG A 32 -9.76 11.89 -15.69
CA ARG A 32 -8.53 12.65 -15.89
C ARG A 32 -7.42 11.71 -16.35
N LYS A 33 -6.51 12.17 -17.22
CA LYS A 33 -5.28 11.44 -17.54
C LYS A 33 -4.30 11.54 -16.37
N PRO A 34 -3.62 10.44 -16.00
CA PRO A 34 -2.53 10.52 -15.05
C PRO A 34 -1.38 11.35 -15.61
N SER A 35 -0.59 11.96 -14.74
CA SER A 35 0.67 12.60 -15.10
C SER A 35 1.71 11.54 -15.50
N ALA A 36 2.75 11.94 -16.25
CA ALA A 36 3.84 11.02 -16.57
C ALA A 36 4.56 10.46 -15.32
N PRO A 37 4.83 11.25 -14.27
CA PRO A 37 5.36 10.72 -13.01
C PRO A 37 4.44 9.69 -12.34
N GLU A 38 3.13 9.93 -12.28
CA GLU A 38 2.15 8.95 -11.76
C GLU A 38 2.21 7.63 -12.53
N PHE A 39 2.17 7.68 -13.85
CA PHE A 39 2.25 6.49 -14.68
C PHE A 39 3.55 5.70 -14.48
N ASN A 40 4.70 6.41 -14.44
CA ASN A 40 6.00 5.79 -14.19
C ASN A 40 6.08 5.20 -12.77
N SER A 41 5.45 5.84 -11.78
CA SER A 41 5.35 5.32 -10.43
C SER A 41 4.65 3.97 -10.42
N TRP A 42 3.50 3.83 -11.07
CA TRP A 42 2.81 2.55 -11.19
C TRP A 42 3.66 1.48 -11.85
N LYS A 43 4.29 1.82 -12.98
CA LYS A 43 5.15 0.88 -13.71
C LYS A 43 6.28 0.33 -12.83
N ASN A 44 6.91 1.19 -12.02
CA ASN A 44 8.02 0.80 -11.16
C ASN A 44 7.53 0.04 -9.92
N SER A 45 6.61 0.63 -9.15
CA SER A 45 6.17 0.08 -7.87
C SER A 45 5.51 -1.30 -8.00
N MET A 46 4.79 -1.56 -9.10
CA MET A 46 4.12 -2.85 -9.30
C MET A 46 5.12 -3.99 -9.53
N GLN A 47 6.30 -3.72 -10.07
CA GLN A 47 7.37 -4.73 -10.18
C GLN A 47 7.87 -5.18 -8.80
N TYR A 48 8.04 -4.24 -7.87
CA TYR A 48 8.44 -4.56 -6.50
C TYR A 48 7.35 -5.34 -5.77
N MET A 49 6.08 -4.91 -5.89
CA MET A 49 4.96 -5.64 -5.29
C MET A 49 4.79 -7.05 -5.91
N ARG A 50 5.03 -7.21 -7.21
CA ARG A 50 5.10 -8.53 -7.82
C ARG A 50 6.16 -9.41 -7.15
N GLY A 51 7.37 -8.89 -6.92
CA GLY A 51 8.44 -9.60 -6.22
C GLY A 51 8.06 -9.98 -4.77
N VAL A 52 7.32 -9.13 -4.06
CA VAL A 52 6.79 -9.44 -2.73
C VAL A 52 5.77 -10.57 -2.77
N LEU A 53 4.84 -10.54 -3.74
CA LEU A 53 3.71 -11.47 -3.83
C LEU A 53 4.04 -12.79 -4.55
N ASP A 54 5.20 -12.90 -5.17
CA ASP A 54 5.66 -14.14 -5.84
C ASP A 54 6.08 -15.19 -4.81
N ASP A 55 5.10 -15.76 -4.15
CA ASP A 55 5.24 -16.76 -3.10
C ASP A 55 4.01 -17.69 -3.12
N ASN A 56 4.24 -19.00 -3.09
CA ASN A 56 3.19 -20.00 -3.16
C ASN A 56 2.34 -20.10 -1.88
N GLU A 57 2.82 -19.59 -0.75
CA GLU A 57 2.06 -19.56 0.50
C GLU A 57 1.09 -18.37 0.57
N ILE A 58 1.23 -17.39 -0.33
CA ILE A 58 0.24 -16.32 -0.51
C ILE A 58 -0.82 -16.81 -1.49
N PRO A 59 -2.12 -16.84 -1.11
CA PRO A 59 -3.18 -17.37 -1.94
C PRO A 59 -3.29 -16.69 -3.31
N ASN A 60 -3.35 -17.47 -4.40
CA ASN A 60 -3.51 -16.93 -5.76
C ASN A 60 -4.84 -16.18 -5.97
N ASN A 61 -5.86 -16.56 -5.21
CA ASN A 61 -7.18 -15.91 -5.23
C ASN A 61 -7.32 -14.74 -4.24
N MET A 62 -6.23 -14.34 -3.55
CA MET A 62 -6.21 -13.12 -2.72
C MET A 62 -6.62 -11.91 -3.58
N GLY A 63 -7.54 -11.10 -3.07
CA GLY A 63 -7.95 -9.87 -3.76
C GLY A 63 -6.85 -8.82 -3.79
N VAL A 64 -6.67 -8.16 -4.92
CA VAL A 64 -5.73 -7.04 -5.12
C VAL A 64 -6.49 -5.84 -5.65
N ALA A 65 -6.27 -4.68 -5.04
CA ALA A 65 -6.73 -3.39 -5.55
C ALA A 65 -5.57 -2.39 -5.56
N ILE A 66 -5.50 -1.56 -6.62
CA ILE A 66 -4.46 -0.55 -6.79
C ILE A 66 -5.14 0.79 -7.01
N GLU A 67 -4.56 1.86 -6.43
CA GLU A 67 -5.14 3.21 -6.47
C GLU A 67 -6.60 3.21 -5.98
N TYR A 68 -6.83 2.56 -4.85
CA TYR A 68 -8.18 2.47 -4.28
C TYR A 68 -8.59 3.83 -3.71
N ASN A 69 -9.64 4.40 -4.28
CA ASN A 69 -10.17 5.69 -3.82
C ASN A 69 -11.00 5.51 -2.55
N ILE A 70 -10.73 6.32 -1.51
CA ILE A 70 -11.50 6.33 -0.25
C ILE A 70 -12.56 7.44 -0.36
N PRO A 71 -13.83 7.11 -0.65
CA PRO A 71 -14.89 8.12 -0.67
C PRO A 71 -15.19 8.60 0.78
N PRO A 72 -15.51 9.85 1.01
CA PRO A 72 -15.51 11.02 0.12
C PRO A 72 -14.20 11.82 0.18
N THR A 73 -13.11 11.26 0.70
CA THR A 73 -11.91 11.99 1.11
C THR A 73 -11.02 12.46 -0.04
N GLY A 74 -11.15 11.86 -1.21
CA GLY A 74 -10.22 12.06 -2.33
C GLY A 74 -8.84 11.40 -2.14
N CYS A 75 -8.58 10.76 -0.99
CA CYS A 75 -7.37 9.97 -0.74
C CYS A 75 -7.40 8.65 -1.51
N ARG A 76 -6.24 8.17 -1.91
CA ARG A 76 -6.08 6.89 -2.60
C ARG A 76 -5.04 6.04 -1.90
N ILE A 77 -5.34 4.75 -1.78
CA ILE A 77 -4.41 3.74 -1.28
C ILE A 77 -3.66 3.18 -2.46
N ASP A 78 -2.35 3.21 -2.40
CA ASP A 78 -1.49 2.76 -3.50
C ASP A 78 -1.71 1.29 -3.81
N PHE A 79 -1.69 0.42 -2.79
CA PHE A 79 -1.84 -1.02 -2.95
C PHE A 79 -2.62 -1.63 -1.78
N MET A 80 -3.63 -2.42 -2.06
CA MET A 80 -4.44 -3.10 -1.06
C MET A 80 -4.64 -4.57 -1.42
N MET A 81 -4.51 -5.43 -0.41
CA MET A 81 -4.78 -6.86 -0.51
C MET A 81 -5.91 -7.24 0.43
N SER A 82 -6.73 -8.21 0.05
CA SER A 82 -7.82 -8.68 0.89
C SER A 82 -7.94 -10.20 0.86
N GLY A 83 -8.28 -10.79 2.01
CA GLY A 83 -8.38 -12.22 2.15
C GLY A 83 -8.91 -12.63 3.52
N TYR A 84 -8.59 -13.85 3.92
CA TYR A 84 -8.98 -14.40 5.21
C TYR A 84 -7.77 -14.89 6.00
N SER A 85 -7.81 -14.71 7.30
CA SER A 85 -6.84 -15.29 8.23
C SER A 85 -7.13 -16.79 8.49
N LYS A 86 -6.21 -17.44 9.21
CA LYS A 86 -6.41 -18.83 9.68
C LYS A 86 -7.68 -19.02 10.53
N ASN A 87 -8.13 -17.95 11.20
CA ASN A 87 -9.32 -17.96 12.05
C ASN A 87 -10.59 -17.53 11.31
N ASP A 88 -10.55 -17.53 9.97
CA ASP A 88 -11.67 -17.14 9.10
C ASP A 88 -12.13 -15.68 9.27
N SER A 89 -11.28 -14.81 9.84
CA SER A 89 -11.54 -13.38 9.92
C SER A 89 -11.21 -12.70 8.59
N HIS A 90 -12.02 -11.71 8.21
CA HIS A 90 -11.75 -10.87 7.04
C HIS A 90 -10.57 -9.94 7.33
N GLU A 91 -9.57 -9.96 6.48
CA GLU A 91 -8.37 -9.15 6.61
C GLU A 91 -8.13 -8.33 5.34
N ALA A 92 -7.70 -7.09 5.51
CA ALA A 92 -7.19 -6.26 4.43
C ALA A 92 -5.84 -5.67 4.85
N VAL A 93 -4.83 -5.92 4.04
CA VAL A 93 -3.50 -5.31 4.19
C VAL A 93 -3.42 -4.14 3.21
N ILE A 94 -3.10 -2.94 3.70
CA ILE A 94 -2.84 -1.78 2.88
C ILE A 94 -1.36 -1.43 2.91
N VAL A 95 -0.80 -1.13 1.75
CA VAL A 95 0.61 -0.78 1.60
C VAL A 95 0.71 0.60 0.96
N GLU A 96 1.25 1.55 1.70
CA GLU A 96 1.69 2.83 1.16
C GLU A 96 3.04 2.63 0.48
N LEU A 97 3.15 2.98 -0.80
CA LEU A 97 4.34 2.76 -1.60
C LEU A 97 5.15 4.05 -1.79
N LYS A 98 6.43 3.99 -1.51
CA LYS A 98 7.34 5.14 -1.70
C LYS A 98 8.53 4.73 -2.57
N GLN A 99 8.92 5.65 -3.47
CA GLN A 99 10.09 5.51 -4.34
C GLN A 99 11.27 6.37 -3.88
N TRP A 100 11.22 6.81 -2.63
CA TRP A 100 12.32 7.60 -2.06
C TRP A 100 13.59 6.76 -1.96
N ASP A 101 14.73 7.39 -2.13
CA ASP A 101 16.07 6.83 -1.98
C ASP A 101 16.78 7.46 -0.77
N GLU A 102 16.36 8.65 -0.34
CA GLU A 102 16.88 9.33 0.85
C GLU A 102 15.82 10.22 1.50
N CYS A 103 16.02 10.51 2.79
CA CYS A 103 15.23 11.49 3.52
C CYS A 103 16.02 12.05 4.71
N THR A 104 15.52 13.13 5.30
CA THR A 104 16.03 13.72 6.53
C THR A 104 14.91 14.00 7.50
N GLU A 105 15.24 14.13 8.78
CA GLU A 105 14.30 14.51 9.83
C GLU A 105 13.82 15.95 9.65
N VAL A 106 12.60 16.21 10.08
CA VAL A 106 12.01 17.56 10.16
C VAL A 106 11.32 17.71 11.52
N ASP A 107 11.38 18.90 12.05
CA ASP A 107 10.64 19.26 13.26
C ASP A 107 9.12 19.06 13.09
N LYS A 108 8.44 18.95 14.22
CA LYS A 108 6.99 18.76 14.24
C LYS A 108 6.26 19.94 13.59
N VAL A 109 5.46 19.67 12.57
CA VAL A 109 4.64 20.66 11.86
C VAL A 109 3.17 20.33 12.05
N ASP A 110 2.37 21.27 12.51
CA ASP A 110 0.93 21.12 12.75
C ASP A 110 0.57 19.89 13.61
N GLY A 111 1.41 19.58 14.59
CA GLY A 111 1.20 18.45 15.49
C GLY A 111 1.62 17.08 14.91
N VAL A 112 2.12 17.01 13.68
CA VAL A 112 2.57 15.79 13.02
C VAL A 112 4.07 15.86 12.75
N TYR A 113 4.80 14.79 13.04
CA TYR A 113 6.20 14.66 12.65
C TYR A 113 6.29 14.34 11.16
N LYS A 114 7.00 15.19 10.42
CA LYS A 114 7.24 15.07 8.97
C LYS A 114 8.66 14.63 8.68
N VAL A 115 8.90 14.29 7.43
CA VAL A 115 10.23 13.99 6.88
C VAL A 115 10.45 14.82 5.64
N ASN A 116 11.69 15.23 5.38
CA ASN A 116 12.06 15.94 4.15
C ASN A 116 12.67 14.94 3.17
N THR A 117 12.17 14.95 1.96
CA THR A 117 12.66 14.06 0.89
C THR A 117 12.46 14.70 -0.48
N TYR A 118 13.21 14.23 -1.48
CA TYR A 118 13.02 14.65 -2.85
C TYR A 118 11.81 13.94 -3.47
N THR A 119 10.76 14.70 -3.73
CA THR A 119 9.53 14.18 -4.36
C THR A 119 8.83 15.25 -5.19
N GLY A 120 8.20 14.85 -6.28
CA GLY A 120 7.52 15.78 -7.17
C GLY A 120 8.43 16.86 -7.77
N GLY A 121 9.73 16.53 -7.97
CA GLY A 121 10.72 17.42 -8.57
C GLY A 121 11.37 18.43 -7.62
N ALA A 122 11.16 18.33 -6.29
CA ALA A 122 11.74 19.22 -5.29
C ALA A 122 11.90 18.53 -3.93
N LEU A 123 12.74 19.08 -3.05
CA LEU A 123 12.76 18.74 -1.63
C LEU A 123 11.47 19.25 -0.96
N ARG A 124 10.80 18.40 -0.22
CA ARG A 124 9.52 18.71 0.43
C ARG A 124 9.38 18.05 1.79
N ASP A 125 8.74 18.75 2.70
CA ASP A 125 8.30 18.20 3.96
C ASP A 125 6.98 17.46 3.74
N VAL A 126 7.03 16.16 3.94
CA VAL A 126 5.91 15.24 3.70
C VAL A 126 5.62 14.42 4.94
N ASN A 127 4.45 13.82 5.00
CA ASN A 127 4.09 12.92 6.09
C ASN A 127 5.02 11.70 6.10
N HIS A 128 5.35 11.23 7.31
CA HIS A 128 6.03 9.95 7.48
C HIS A 128 5.20 8.82 6.83
N PRO A 129 5.80 7.86 6.08
CA PRO A 129 5.05 6.83 5.37
C PRO A 129 4.12 5.99 6.25
N SER A 130 4.58 5.60 7.46
CA SER A 130 3.75 4.89 8.43
C SER A 130 2.57 5.73 8.92
N TYR A 131 2.76 7.04 9.15
CA TYR A 131 1.66 7.94 9.50
C TYR A 131 0.62 8.01 8.39
N GLN A 132 1.05 8.09 7.12
CA GLN A 132 0.15 8.13 5.98
C GLN A 132 -0.66 6.82 5.86
N ALA A 133 0.01 5.67 5.96
CA ALA A 133 -0.66 4.35 5.94
C ALA A 133 -1.66 4.18 7.09
N MET A 134 -1.29 4.59 8.31
CA MET A 134 -2.17 4.59 9.48
C MET A 134 -3.40 5.48 9.27
N THR A 135 -3.19 6.69 8.75
CA THR A 135 -4.28 7.63 8.46
C THR A 135 -5.27 7.04 7.45
N TYR A 136 -4.78 6.40 6.38
CA TYR A 136 -5.65 5.75 5.38
C TYR A 136 -6.41 4.55 5.96
N ALA A 137 -5.79 3.78 6.85
CA ALA A 137 -6.48 2.70 7.56
C ALA A 137 -7.64 3.21 8.41
N ASN A 138 -7.45 4.33 9.09
CA ASN A 138 -8.51 4.96 9.90
C ASN A 138 -9.62 5.53 9.00
N LEU A 139 -9.27 6.23 7.92
CA LEU A 139 -10.26 6.72 6.96
C LEU A 139 -11.14 5.60 6.37
N ILE A 140 -10.54 4.45 6.03
CA ILE A 140 -11.33 3.30 5.56
C ILE A 140 -12.28 2.80 6.65
N LYS A 141 -11.83 2.67 7.89
CA LYS A 141 -12.70 2.23 9.01
C LYS A 141 -13.86 3.18 9.20
N ASP A 142 -13.62 4.49 9.12
CA ASP A 142 -14.62 5.51 9.39
C ASP A 142 -15.64 5.70 8.25
N TYR A 143 -15.21 5.52 7.00
CA TYR A 143 -16.03 5.86 5.84
C TYR A 143 -16.50 4.67 4.99
N ASN A 144 -16.12 3.45 5.34
CA ASN A 144 -16.54 2.26 4.58
C ASN A 144 -17.43 1.35 5.41
N ALA A 145 -18.75 1.45 5.21
CA ALA A 145 -19.75 0.63 5.92
C ALA A 145 -19.49 -0.88 5.79
N ASN A 146 -18.94 -1.35 4.67
CA ASN A 146 -18.59 -2.77 4.51
C ASN A 146 -17.48 -3.21 5.47
N VAL A 147 -16.61 -2.31 5.91
CA VAL A 147 -15.56 -2.65 6.91
C VAL A 147 -16.21 -2.94 8.26
N GLU A 148 -17.17 -2.12 8.65
CA GLU A 148 -17.93 -2.30 9.90
C GLU A 148 -18.84 -3.52 9.80
N ASP A 149 -19.70 -3.60 8.79
CA ASP A 149 -20.69 -4.67 8.60
C ASP A 149 -20.06 -6.06 8.52
N LYS A 150 -18.93 -6.18 7.83
CA LYS A 150 -18.19 -7.45 7.65
C LYS A 150 -17.08 -7.65 8.67
N LYS A 151 -16.87 -6.72 9.60
CA LYS A 151 -15.80 -6.75 10.61
C LYS A 151 -14.43 -7.01 9.98
N ILE A 152 -14.09 -6.22 8.95
CA ILE A 152 -12.83 -6.38 8.25
C ILE A 152 -11.70 -5.73 9.05
N ASN A 153 -10.68 -6.50 9.39
CA ASN A 153 -9.48 -5.98 10.05
C ASN A 153 -8.58 -5.31 9.02
N ILE A 154 -8.25 -4.04 9.22
CA ILE A 154 -7.34 -3.28 8.36
C ILE A 154 -5.94 -3.30 8.97
N ARG A 155 -4.95 -3.73 8.18
CA ARG A 155 -3.53 -3.87 8.55
C ARG A 155 -2.69 -2.93 7.69
N PRO A 156 -2.39 -1.71 8.16
CA PRO A 156 -1.56 -0.78 7.41
C PRO A 156 -0.08 -1.14 7.50
N CYS A 157 0.66 -0.85 6.44
CA CYS A 157 2.12 -0.80 6.42
C CYS A 157 2.60 0.14 5.31
N ALA A 158 3.89 0.45 5.31
CA ALA A 158 4.52 1.21 4.24
C ALA A 158 5.73 0.46 3.68
N PHE A 159 5.97 0.58 2.37
CA PHE A 159 7.09 -0.04 1.68
C PHE A 159 7.84 0.97 0.82
N LEU A 160 9.07 1.27 1.22
CA LEU A 160 10.00 2.16 0.53
C LEU A 160 10.92 1.30 -0.34
N HIS A 161 10.49 0.98 -1.52
CA HIS A 161 11.15 -0.05 -2.34
C HIS A 161 12.49 0.38 -2.99
N ASN A 162 12.87 1.65 -2.94
CA ASN A 162 14.18 2.15 -3.35
C ASN A 162 15.09 2.51 -2.16
N TYR A 163 14.55 2.53 -0.95
CA TYR A 163 15.23 3.00 0.25
C TYR A 163 15.97 1.87 0.97
N TYR A 164 17.14 2.18 1.53
CA TYR A 164 17.92 1.26 2.37
C TYR A 164 18.11 1.88 3.73
N PHE A 165 17.69 1.19 4.79
CA PHE A 165 17.92 1.66 6.15
C PHE A 165 19.40 1.70 6.51
N THR A 166 19.79 2.72 7.26
CA THR A 166 21.10 2.90 7.88
C THR A 166 21.03 2.69 9.39
N ASP A 167 22.19 2.60 10.07
CA ASP A 167 22.23 2.35 11.53
C ASP A 167 21.54 3.45 12.34
N ASP A 168 21.58 4.69 11.91
CA ASP A 168 20.93 5.85 12.55
C ASP A 168 19.92 6.53 11.61
N ASP A 169 19.04 5.70 11.06
CA ASP A 169 18.12 6.09 9.99
C ASP A 169 17.12 7.17 10.42
N PRO A 170 16.97 8.25 9.63
CA PRO A 170 16.01 9.32 9.92
C PRO A 170 14.56 8.84 10.10
N LEU A 171 14.15 7.79 9.35
CA LEU A 171 12.79 7.24 9.42
C LEU A 171 12.54 6.38 10.65
N LEU A 172 13.57 5.92 11.36
CA LEU A 172 13.45 5.00 12.49
C LEU A 172 13.61 5.69 13.85
N LYS A 173 13.68 7.03 13.88
CA LYS A 173 13.83 7.82 15.11
C LYS A 173 12.66 7.64 16.07
N GLU A 174 12.91 7.90 17.36
CA GLU A 174 11.97 7.69 18.45
C GLU A 174 10.62 8.40 18.21
N GLN A 175 10.65 9.58 17.64
CA GLN A 175 9.46 10.39 17.33
C GLN A 175 8.46 9.72 16.37
N TYR A 176 8.89 8.74 15.58
CA TYR A 176 8.02 8.02 14.63
C TYR A 176 7.60 6.63 15.12
N GLN A 177 8.08 6.17 16.27
CA GLN A 177 7.85 4.80 16.74
C GLN A 177 6.37 4.48 16.97
N GLU A 178 5.55 5.42 17.37
CA GLU A 178 4.10 5.23 17.48
C GLU A 178 3.48 4.94 16.11
N TYR A 179 3.91 5.64 15.07
CA TYR A 179 3.42 5.42 13.71
C TYR A 179 3.87 4.06 13.17
N ILE A 180 5.15 3.71 13.39
CA ILE A 180 5.73 2.44 12.93
C ILE A 180 5.11 1.24 13.65
N LYS A 181 4.74 1.37 14.91
CA LYS A 181 4.04 0.34 15.68
C LYS A 181 2.66 0.03 15.07
N GLU A 182 1.92 1.04 14.67
CA GLU A 182 0.59 0.88 14.05
C GLU A 182 0.69 0.48 12.57
N ALA A 183 1.65 1.01 11.85
CA ALA A 183 1.90 0.75 10.43
C ALA A 183 3.39 0.46 10.20
N PRO A 184 3.83 -0.81 10.28
CA PRO A 184 5.22 -1.18 10.08
C PRO A 184 5.81 -0.64 8.79
N LEU A 185 7.09 -0.23 8.86
CA LEU A 185 7.85 0.32 7.76
C LEU A 185 8.82 -0.73 7.22
N PHE A 186 8.81 -0.91 5.91
CA PHE A 186 9.70 -1.83 5.20
C PHE A 186 10.52 -1.08 4.16
N ALA A 187 11.80 -1.39 4.05
CA ALA A 187 12.71 -0.87 3.03
C ALA A 187 12.98 -1.90 1.94
N HIS A 188 13.81 -1.56 0.96
CA HIS A 188 14.16 -2.44 -0.17
C HIS A 188 14.65 -3.83 0.26
N SER A 189 15.48 -3.90 1.28
CA SER A 189 16.03 -5.16 1.82
C SER A 189 14.99 -5.99 2.61
N ASP A 190 13.83 -5.44 2.92
CA ASP A 190 12.82 -6.05 3.79
C ASP A 190 11.70 -6.79 3.02
N VAL A 191 11.90 -7.09 1.73
CA VAL A 191 10.91 -7.82 0.90
C VAL A 191 10.41 -9.09 1.59
N LEU A 192 11.31 -9.87 2.19
CA LEU A 192 10.91 -11.10 2.91
C LEU A 192 10.14 -10.80 4.19
N LYS A 193 10.49 -9.74 4.91
CA LYS A 193 9.74 -9.32 6.12
C LYS A 193 8.34 -8.82 5.76
N LEU A 194 8.20 -8.05 4.68
CA LEU A 194 6.89 -7.62 4.17
C LEU A 194 6.05 -8.81 3.72
N ARG A 195 6.65 -9.80 3.06
CA ARG A 195 5.99 -11.05 2.68
C ARG A 195 5.46 -11.80 3.92
N GLU A 196 6.28 -11.98 4.95
CA GLU A 196 5.85 -12.60 6.21
C GLU A 196 4.76 -11.79 6.93
N PHE A 197 4.81 -10.47 6.85
CA PHE A 197 3.74 -9.61 7.34
C PHE A 197 2.42 -9.89 6.62
N ILE A 198 2.41 -9.99 5.30
CA ILE A 198 1.21 -10.32 4.52
C ILE A 198 0.69 -11.71 4.88
N LYS A 199 1.57 -12.71 4.90
CA LYS A 199 1.24 -14.13 5.23
C LYS A 199 0.68 -14.30 6.64
N ARG A 200 1.04 -13.44 7.58
CA ARG A 200 0.47 -13.46 8.94
C ARG A 200 -1.04 -13.23 8.95
N TYR A 201 -1.54 -12.41 8.03
CA TYR A 201 -2.93 -12.00 8.00
C TYR A 201 -3.75 -12.68 6.89
N ILE A 202 -3.16 -12.97 5.75
CA ILE A 202 -3.87 -13.53 4.59
C ILE A 202 -3.32 -14.92 4.28
N THR A 203 -4.09 -15.96 4.62
CA THR A 203 -3.60 -17.35 4.62
C THR A 203 -4.53 -18.37 3.97
N ILE A 204 -5.82 -18.09 3.77
CA ILE A 204 -6.77 -19.12 3.32
C ILE A 204 -6.95 -19.11 1.80
N LEU A 205 -6.78 -20.31 1.19
CA LEU A 205 -6.83 -20.58 -0.25
C LEU A 205 -8.26 -20.71 -0.84
N ASN A 206 -9.31 -21.00 -0.04
CA ASN A 206 -10.53 -21.62 -0.55
C ASN A 206 -11.80 -20.74 -0.60
N ARG A 207 -11.71 -19.43 -0.37
CA ARG A 207 -12.86 -18.53 -0.52
C ARG A 207 -12.54 -17.37 -1.46
N TYR A 208 -13.39 -17.16 -2.47
CA TYR A 208 -13.29 -16.01 -3.35
C TYR A 208 -13.59 -14.73 -2.57
N VAL A 209 -12.57 -13.94 -2.28
CA VAL A 209 -12.76 -12.57 -1.78
C VAL A 209 -12.87 -11.65 -2.99
N LEU A 210 -14.07 -11.50 -3.51
CA LEU A 210 -14.30 -10.48 -4.51
C LEU A 210 -14.17 -9.11 -3.82
N VAL A 211 -13.23 -8.30 -4.30
CA VAL A 211 -13.12 -6.85 -4.03
C VAL A 211 -14.42 -6.09 -4.43
N LYS A 212 -15.40 -6.79 -5.05
CA LYS A 212 -16.73 -6.28 -5.42
C LYS A 212 -17.57 -5.71 -4.28
N GLY A 213 -17.16 -5.86 -3.03
CA GLY A 213 -17.84 -5.30 -1.87
C GLY A 213 -17.28 -3.98 -1.34
N TRP A 214 -16.29 -3.39 -1.98
CA TRP A 214 -15.67 -2.13 -1.57
C TRP A 214 -16.24 -0.92 -2.36
N ARG A 215 -17.57 -0.86 -2.49
CA ARG A 215 -18.24 0.32 -3.05
C ARG A 215 -18.82 1.17 -1.94
#